data_833153c6e0e7a99199cc7d2ebf612b0e
#
_entry.id   833153c6e0e7a99199cc7d2ebf612b0e
#
_cell.length_a   1.000
_cell.length_b   1.000
_cell.length_c   1.000
_cell.angle_alpha   90.00
_cell.angle_beta   90.00
_cell.angle_gamma   90.00
#
_symmetry.space_group_name_H-M   'P 1'
#
loop_
_entity.id
_entity.type
_entity.pdbx_description
1 polymer ?
#
loop_
_entity_poly.entity_id
_entity_poly.type
_entity_poly.pdbx_seq_one_letter_code
_entity_poly.pdbx_strand_id
1 'polypeptide(L)'
;MDSQNETAQLRYLEETSIRLRRMDFETMPAEDQQLPAKWNGSDLCRISGKGSVLYRQERIDALGAQDTLQAVIDAAKMTSEYMAILETALRLKATDLTGDYRILADFGDAVLAGHPTERGVQFVTWEWDFDRKGVHHGHYFQGDYEAAKRDFTVRSGLVPKDALFEPEQLAEIYRALRFVREQDESLSFGRDRELAELMEQVGGLLPTDALRQRKRG
;
A
#
# COMPACT_ATOMS: atom_id res chain seq x y z
N MET A 1 -24.01 2.11 20.44
CA MET A 1 -23.40 1.58 19.19
C MET A 1 -22.93 2.70 18.27
N ASP A 2 -23.61 3.83 18.17
CA ASP A 2 -23.21 4.93 17.27
C ASP A 2 -21.88 5.61 17.64
N SER A 3 -21.64 5.85 18.92
CA SER A 3 -20.43 6.54 19.42
C SER A 3 -19.13 5.75 19.18
N GLN A 4 -19.15 4.42 19.24
CA GLN A 4 -17.95 3.61 18.95
C GLN A 4 -17.63 3.59 17.46
N ASN A 5 -18.64 3.50 16.61
CA ASN A 5 -18.49 3.55 15.17
C ASN A 5 -17.98 4.92 14.70
N GLU A 6 -18.48 5.99 15.30
CA GLU A 6 -18.02 7.36 15.03
C GLU A 6 -16.55 7.56 15.42
N THR A 7 -16.15 7.03 16.57
CA THR A 7 -14.75 7.07 17.01
C THR A 7 -13.82 6.29 16.06
N ALA A 8 -14.24 5.11 15.58
CA ALA A 8 -13.48 4.32 14.62
C ALA A 8 -13.32 5.05 13.27
N GLN A 9 -14.39 5.69 12.79
CA GLN A 9 -14.36 6.49 11.57
C GLN A 9 -13.42 7.69 11.68
N LEU A 10 -13.40 8.39 12.80
CA LEU A 10 -12.48 9.50 13.05
C LEU A 10 -11.02 9.03 13.06
N ARG A 11 -10.71 7.93 13.75
CA ARG A 11 -9.35 7.33 13.75
C ARG A 11 -8.91 6.92 12.33
N TYR A 12 -9.81 6.36 11.55
CA TYR A 12 -9.55 6.03 10.15
C TYR A 12 -9.21 7.27 9.32
N LEU A 13 -9.96 8.37 9.49
CA LEU A 13 -9.70 9.62 8.77
C LEU A 13 -8.38 10.28 9.21
N GLU A 14 -8.06 10.24 10.50
CA GLU A 14 -6.78 10.72 11.03
C GLU A 14 -5.60 9.93 10.44
N GLU A 15 -5.67 8.61 10.46
CA GLU A 15 -4.63 7.74 9.89
C GLU A 15 -4.50 7.94 8.38
N THR A 16 -5.63 8.05 7.66
CA THR A 16 -5.63 8.37 6.23
C THR A 16 -4.97 9.73 5.96
N SER A 17 -5.24 10.74 6.78
CA SER A 17 -4.61 12.05 6.68
C SER A 17 -3.09 11.96 6.85
N ILE A 18 -2.62 11.22 7.86
CA ILE A 18 -1.18 11.03 8.11
C ILE A 18 -0.52 10.35 6.90
N ARG A 19 -1.15 9.30 6.38
CA ARG A 19 -0.66 8.57 5.20
C ARG A 19 -0.59 9.46 3.96
N LEU A 20 -1.65 10.20 3.66
CA LEU A 20 -1.69 11.10 2.50
C LEU A 20 -0.64 12.20 2.59
N ARG A 21 -0.40 12.78 3.78
CA ARG A 21 0.68 13.77 3.97
C ARG A 21 2.07 13.20 3.71
N ARG A 22 2.31 11.92 4.02
CA ARG A 22 3.58 11.23 3.67
C ARG A 22 3.75 11.02 2.16
N MET A 23 2.64 11.07 1.41
CA MET A 23 2.61 10.98 -0.05
C MET A 23 2.54 12.38 -0.71
N ASP A 24 2.90 13.45 0.02
CA ASP A 24 2.90 14.84 -0.42
C ASP A 24 1.52 15.42 -0.80
N PHE A 25 0.45 14.83 -0.28
CA PHE A 25 -0.89 15.44 -0.37
C PHE A 25 -1.13 16.42 0.79
N GLU A 26 -1.83 17.48 0.49
CA GLU A 26 -2.35 18.39 1.50
C GLU A 26 -3.70 17.88 1.99
N THR A 27 -3.88 17.79 3.31
CA THR A 27 -5.17 17.42 3.92
C THR A 27 -5.62 18.51 4.88
N MET A 28 -6.93 18.75 4.92
CA MET A 28 -7.56 19.64 5.87
C MET A 28 -8.13 18.83 7.05
N PRO A 29 -8.42 19.45 8.20
CA PRO A 29 -9.14 18.75 9.26
C PRO A 29 -10.43 18.11 8.73
N ALA A 30 -10.77 16.93 9.27
CA ALA A 30 -12.00 16.26 8.88
C ALA A 30 -13.22 17.06 9.37
N GLU A 31 -14.16 17.31 8.48
CA GLU A 31 -15.43 17.97 8.74
C GLU A 31 -16.57 17.07 8.26
N ASP A 32 -17.64 16.98 9.04
CA ASP A 32 -18.80 16.13 8.73
C ASP A 32 -18.43 14.69 8.34
N GLN A 33 -17.45 14.11 9.06
CA GLN A 33 -16.91 12.77 8.80
C GLN A 33 -16.31 12.62 7.38
N GLN A 34 -15.80 13.71 6.80
CA GLN A 34 -15.10 13.72 5.53
C GLN A 34 -13.73 14.40 5.66
N LEU A 35 -12.71 13.80 5.09
CA LEU A 35 -11.36 14.32 5.02
C LEU A 35 -11.13 14.95 3.64
N PRO A 36 -11.03 16.28 3.53
CA PRO A 36 -10.67 16.92 2.26
C PRO A 36 -9.19 16.67 1.93
N ALA A 37 -8.91 16.28 0.69
CA ALA A 37 -7.57 16.11 0.16
C ALA A 37 -7.35 17.05 -1.04
N LYS A 38 -6.17 17.69 -1.05
CA LYS A 38 -5.72 18.60 -2.11
C LYS A 38 -4.43 18.10 -2.73
N TRP A 39 -4.22 18.48 -3.96
CA TRP A 39 -2.99 18.27 -4.70
C TRP A 39 -2.55 19.52 -5.43
N ASN A 40 -1.31 19.96 -5.20
CA ASN A 40 -0.77 21.21 -5.72
C ASN A 40 -1.70 22.42 -5.45
N GLY A 41 -2.19 22.53 -4.21
CA GLY A 41 -3.09 23.61 -3.78
C GLY A 41 -4.53 23.51 -4.29
N SER A 42 -4.86 22.55 -5.17
CA SER A 42 -6.18 22.34 -5.73
C SER A 42 -6.94 21.23 -5.00
N ASP A 43 -8.25 21.45 -4.72
CA ASP A 43 -9.07 20.40 -4.13
C ASP A 43 -9.15 19.21 -5.09
N LEU A 44 -8.82 18.03 -4.65
CA LEU A 44 -8.83 16.81 -5.46
C LEU A 44 -10.09 15.97 -5.16
N CYS A 45 -10.28 15.59 -3.91
CA CYS A 45 -11.37 14.72 -3.49
C CYS A 45 -11.67 14.88 -1.99
N ARG A 46 -12.66 14.13 -1.50
CA ARG A 46 -12.95 13.95 -0.07
C ARG A 46 -13.04 12.47 0.25
N ILE A 47 -12.49 12.06 1.37
CA ILE A 47 -12.55 10.69 1.86
C ILE A 47 -13.56 10.65 3.01
N SER A 48 -14.57 9.79 2.92
CA SER A 48 -15.54 9.60 3.99
C SER A 48 -15.00 8.70 5.09
N GLY A 49 -15.52 8.82 6.32
CA GLY A 49 -15.20 7.91 7.43
C GLY A 49 -15.53 6.43 7.17
N LYS A 50 -16.22 6.12 6.07
CA LYS A 50 -16.51 4.76 5.58
C LYS A 50 -15.58 4.29 4.46
N GLY A 51 -14.55 5.07 4.12
CA GLY A 51 -13.56 4.72 3.11
C GLY A 51 -13.93 5.05 1.67
N SER A 52 -15.11 5.66 1.41
CA SER A 52 -15.47 6.11 0.06
C SER A 52 -14.72 7.38 -0.33
N VAL A 53 -14.19 7.43 -1.55
CA VAL A 53 -13.53 8.61 -2.11
C VAL A 53 -14.52 9.33 -3.04
N LEU A 54 -14.87 10.56 -2.69
CA LEU A 54 -15.84 11.41 -3.39
C LEU A 54 -15.10 12.46 -4.21
N TYR A 55 -15.34 12.54 -5.50
CA TYR A 55 -14.68 13.48 -6.41
C TYR A 55 -15.62 13.92 -7.53
N ARG A 56 -15.23 14.96 -8.29
CA ARG A 56 -15.92 15.42 -9.50
C ARG A 56 -15.07 15.06 -10.72
N GLN A 57 -15.60 14.26 -11.62
CA GLN A 57 -14.88 13.77 -12.79
C GLN A 57 -14.32 14.91 -13.65
N GLU A 58 -15.13 15.92 -13.92
CA GLU A 58 -14.71 17.06 -14.76
C GLU A 58 -13.50 17.79 -14.14
N ARG A 59 -13.40 17.81 -12.82
CA ARG A 59 -12.26 18.43 -12.12
C ARG A 59 -11.01 17.58 -12.22
N ILE A 60 -11.13 16.27 -12.09
CA ILE A 60 -10.01 15.33 -12.25
C ILE A 60 -9.46 15.42 -13.68
N ASP A 61 -10.35 15.47 -14.67
CA ASP A 61 -9.97 15.58 -16.08
C ASP A 61 -9.27 16.91 -16.36
N ALA A 62 -9.79 18.02 -15.83
CA ALA A 62 -9.20 19.36 -15.97
C ALA A 62 -7.80 19.45 -15.33
N LEU A 63 -7.55 18.72 -14.25
CA LEU A 63 -6.26 18.66 -13.57
C LEU A 63 -5.30 17.63 -14.19
N GLY A 64 -5.77 16.75 -15.06
CA GLY A 64 -5.01 15.59 -15.54
C GLY A 64 -4.56 14.67 -14.40
N ALA A 65 -5.38 14.56 -13.34
CA ALA A 65 -5.00 13.99 -12.05
C ALA A 65 -5.56 12.57 -11.81
N GLN A 66 -5.84 11.79 -12.86
CA GLN A 66 -6.41 10.43 -12.74
C GLN A 66 -5.53 9.51 -11.90
N ASP A 67 -4.22 9.45 -12.20
CA ASP A 67 -3.29 8.61 -11.45
C ASP A 67 -3.11 9.11 -10.01
N THR A 68 -3.15 10.42 -9.82
CA THR A 68 -3.08 11.05 -8.50
C THR A 68 -4.29 10.71 -7.65
N LEU A 69 -5.49 10.73 -8.25
CA LEU A 69 -6.72 10.27 -7.59
C LEU A 69 -6.65 8.77 -7.26
N GLN A 70 -6.13 7.96 -8.18
CA GLN A 70 -5.97 6.52 -7.93
C GLN A 70 -5.06 6.26 -6.74
N ALA A 71 -3.95 6.99 -6.60
CA ALA A 71 -3.06 6.89 -5.44
C ALA A 71 -3.78 7.21 -4.11
N VAL A 72 -4.71 8.20 -4.10
CA VAL A 72 -5.54 8.49 -2.92
C VAL A 72 -6.51 7.35 -2.63
N ILE A 73 -7.15 6.79 -3.66
CA ILE A 73 -8.07 5.64 -3.53
C ILE A 73 -7.33 4.44 -2.91
N ASP A 74 -6.15 4.13 -3.43
CA ASP A 74 -5.33 3.01 -2.94
C ASP A 74 -4.87 3.24 -1.50
N ALA A 75 -4.45 4.46 -1.16
CA ALA A 75 -4.09 4.84 0.20
C ALA A 75 -5.28 4.69 1.17
N ALA A 76 -6.46 5.17 0.79
CA ALA A 76 -7.67 5.07 1.60
C ALA A 76 -8.10 3.61 1.82
N LYS A 77 -8.07 2.79 0.75
CA LYS A 77 -8.38 1.36 0.79
C LYS A 77 -7.41 0.61 1.71
N MET A 78 -6.13 0.85 1.56
CA MET A 78 -5.09 0.21 2.37
C MET A 78 -5.21 0.61 3.86
N THR A 79 -5.46 1.88 4.16
CA THR A 79 -5.70 2.35 5.52
C THR A 79 -6.92 1.65 6.12
N SER A 80 -8.01 1.50 5.36
CA SER A 80 -9.21 0.78 5.80
C SER A 80 -8.91 -0.69 6.12
N GLU A 81 -8.08 -1.36 5.32
CA GLU A 81 -7.69 -2.75 5.51
C GLU A 81 -7.04 -2.97 6.88
N TYR A 82 -5.93 -2.30 7.16
CA TYR A 82 -5.22 -2.55 8.42
C TYR A 82 -5.92 -1.95 9.64
N MET A 83 -6.66 -0.86 9.51
CA MET A 83 -7.42 -0.29 10.61
C MET A 83 -8.55 -1.23 11.04
N ALA A 84 -9.25 -1.86 10.10
CA ALA A 84 -10.28 -2.86 10.41
C ALA A 84 -9.69 -4.07 11.15
N ILE A 85 -8.48 -4.52 10.78
CA ILE A 85 -7.78 -5.59 11.50
C ILE A 85 -7.41 -5.11 12.91
N LEU A 86 -6.81 -3.92 13.04
CA LEU A 86 -6.35 -3.37 14.32
C LEU A 86 -7.46 -3.24 15.37
N GLU A 87 -8.70 -2.94 14.95
CA GLU A 87 -9.84 -2.80 15.86
C GLU A 87 -10.13 -4.08 16.65
N THR A 88 -9.90 -5.24 16.05
CA THR A 88 -10.21 -6.56 16.65
C THR A 88 -8.96 -7.37 16.96
N ALA A 89 -7.78 -6.89 16.55
CA ALA A 89 -6.52 -7.60 16.67
C ALA A 89 -6.13 -7.83 18.12
N LEU A 90 -5.65 -9.03 18.41
CA LEU A 90 -5.08 -9.38 19.70
C LEU A 90 -3.78 -8.63 19.92
N ARG A 91 -3.53 -8.26 21.18
CA ARG A 91 -2.24 -7.72 21.58
C ARG A 91 -1.16 -8.79 21.43
N LEU A 92 -0.05 -8.40 20.80
CA LEU A 92 1.14 -9.24 20.74
C LEU A 92 1.77 -9.33 22.13
N LYS A 93 1.76 -10.54 22.67
CA LYS A 93 2.37 -10.85 23.97
C LYS A 93 3.69 -11.56 23.72
N ALA A 94 4.78 -10.84 23.95
CA ALA A 94 6.13 -11.40 23.84
C ALA A 94 6.98 -10.89 25.00
N THR A 95 7.92 -11.73 25.46
CA THR A 95 8.86 -11.37 26.50
C THR A 95 9.71 -10.19 26.03
N ASP A 96 9.93 -9.21 26.92
CA ASP A 96 10.75 -8.02 26.69
C ASP A 96 10.23 -7.05 25.59
N LEU A 97 9.03 -7.30 25.05
CA LEU A 97 8.39 -6.37 24.11
C LEU A 97 7.63 -5.30 24.90
N THR A 98 8.11 -4.06 24.76
CA THR A 98 7.44 -2.88 25.31
C THR A 98 6.59 -2.21 24.22
N GLY A 99 5.36 -1.80 24.55
CA GLY A 99 4.45 -1.15 23.62
C GLY A 99 3.15 -1.95 23.38
N ASP A 100 2.16 -1.29 22.76
CA ASP A 100 0.86 -1.88 22.44
C ASP A 100 0.85 -2.34 20.98
N TYR A 101 1.63 -3.38 20.70
CA TYR A 101 1.64 -4.02 19.38
C TYR A 101 0.45 -4.96 19.23
N ARG A 102 -0.22 -4.88 18.08
CA ARG A 102 -1.36 -5.69 17.71
C ARG A 102 -1.01 -6.61 16.56
N ILE A 103 -1.41 -7.88 16.63
CA ILE A 103 -1.13 -8.88 15.60
C ILE A 103 -2.01 -8.61 14.39
N LEU A 104 -1.42 -8.24 13.26
CA LEU A 104 -2.12 -8.08 11.98
C LEU A 104 -2.14 -9.37 11.17
N ALA A 105 -1.04 -10.13 11.21
CA ALA A 105 -0.94 -11.45 10.61
C ALA A 105 0.08 -12.30 11.38
N ASP A 106 -0.15 -13.60 11.43
CA ASP A 106 0.71 -14.58 12.09
C ASP A 106 0.67 -15.88 11.28
N PHE A 107 1.82 -16.28 10.74
CA PHE A 107 1.94 -17.51 9.97
C PHE A 107 3.40 -18.03 10.01
N GLY A 108 3.54 -19.36 10.15
CA GLY A 108 4.86 -19.99 10.29
C GLY A 108 5.60 -19.41 11.49
N ASP A 109 6.83 -19.01 11.27
CA ASP A 109 7.68 -18.41 12.30
C ASP A 109 7.66 -16.87 12.27
N ALA A 110 6.80 -16.26 11.45
CA ALA A 110 6.74 -14.81 11.31
C ALA A 110 5.44 -14.21 11.82
N VAL A 111 5.52 -13.02 12.40
CA VAL A 111 4.39 -12.20 12.81
C VAL A 111 4.52 -10.79 12.25
N LEU A 112 3.44 -10.26 11.68
CA LEU A 112 3.28 -8.86 11.33
C LEU A 112 2.45 -8.18 12.40
N ALA A 113 2.97 -7.12 12.98
CA ALA A 113 2.29 -6.34 14.01
C ALA A 113 2.19 -4.85 13.65
N GLY A 114 1.13 -4.22 14.15
CA GLY A 114 0.91 -2.79 14.07
C GLY A 114 0.91 -2.15 15.46
N HIS A 115 1.54 -0.99 15.58
CA HIS A 115 1.57 -0.18 16.80
C HIS A 115 1.03 1.22 16.50
N PRO A 116 -0.20 1.56 16.95
CA PRO A 116 -0.74 2.92 16.81
C PRO A 116 0.10 3.93 17.59
N THR A 117 0.49 5.02 16.92
CA THR A 117 1.21 6.15 17.51
C THR A 117 0.58 7.47 17.08
N GLU A 118 0.97 8.59 17.71
CA GLU A 118 0.55 9.93 17.29
C GLU A 118 1.00 10.29 15.84
N ARG A 119 1.99 9.56 15.33
CA ARG A 119 2.52 9.73 13.96
C ARG A 119 1.96 8.71 12.97
N GLY A 120 0.85 8.05 13.33
CA GLY A 120 0.24 6.96 12.57
C GLY A 120 0.73 5.58 13.00
N VAL A 121 0.16 4.56 12.40
CA VAL A 121 0.51 3.18 12.71
C VAL A 121 1.92 2.86 12.22
N GLN A 122 2.72 2.28 13.11
CA GLN A 122 4.02 1.70 12.79
C GLN A 122 3.89 0.20 12.60
N PHE A 123 4.47 -0.32 11.56
CA PHE A 123 4.44 -1.74 11.23
C PHE A 123 5.79 -2.38 11.48
N VAL A 124 5.76 -3.59 12.00
CA VAL A 124 6.96 -4.39 12.30
C VAL A 124 6.68 -5.84 11.95
N THR A 125 7.66 -6.51 11.36
CA THR A 125 7.67 -7.96 11.25
C THR A 125 8.72 -8.52 12.18
N TRP A 126 8.40 -9.59 12.88
CA TRP A 126 9.32 -10.35 13.72
C TRP A 126 9.28 -11.83 13.39
N GLU A 127 10.30 -12.53 13.82
CA GLU A 127 10.32 -13.98 13.93
C GLU A 127 10.00 -14.38 15.37
N TRP A 128 9.18 -15.43 15.55
CA TRP A 128 8.91 -16.01 16.83
C TRP A 128 10.10 -16.82 17.34
N ASP A 129 10.31 -16.78 18.62
CA ASP A 129 11.15 -17.80 19.28
C ASP A 129 10.50 -19.18 19.13
N PHE A 130 11.29 -20.24 19.31
CA PHE A 130 10.83 -21.62 19.18
C PHE A 130 9.59 -21.93 20.05
N ASP A 131 9.53 -21.39 21.26
CA ASP A 131 8.41 -21.59 22.19
C ASP A 131 7.32 -20.50 22.07
N ARG A 132 7.45 -19.60 21.11
CA ARG A 132 6.55 -18.48 20.81
C ARG A 132 6.25 -17.55 22.01
N LYS A 133 7.22 -17.43 22.93
CA LYS A 133 7.11 -16.50 24.07
C LYS A 133 7.84 -15.18 23.85
N GLY A 134 8.75 -15.13 22.91
CA GLY A 134 9.51 -13.97 22.51
C GLY A 134 9.49 -13.77 21.00
N VAL A 135 9.96 -12.60 20.57
CA VAL A 135 10.13 -12.24 19.17
C VAL A 135 11.52 -11.66 18.95
N HIS A 136 12.12 -11.93 17.80
CA HIS A 136 13.44 -11.44 17.42
C HIS A 136 13.50 -10.99 15.97
N HIS A 137 14.66 -10.48 15.53
CA HIS A 137 14.94 -10.05 14.16
C HIS A 137 13.85 -9.11 13.60
N GLY A 138 13.52 -8.05 14.34
CA GLY A 138 12.49 -7.08 13.94
C GLY A 138 12.90 -6.24 12.73
N HIS A 139 12.03 -6.18 11.71
CA HIS A 139 12.11 -5.23 10.61
C HIS A 139 11.03 -4.16 10.79
N TYR A 140 11.44 -2.90 10.86
CA TYR A 140 10.56 -1.77 11.16
C TYR A 140 10.27 -0.96 9.91
N PHE A 141 8.99 -0.81 9.58
CA PHE A 141 8.51 -0.18 8.34
C PHE A 141 7.85 1.18 8.55
N GLN A 142 7.91 1.71 9.77
CA GLN A 142 7.20 2.94 10.11
C GLN A 142 5.72 2.88 9.65
N GLY A 143 5.29 3.70 8.70
CA GLY A 143 3.93 3.69 8.16
C GLY A 143 3.76 2.95 6.83
N ASP A 144 4.77 2.22 6.37
CA ASP A 144 4.72 1.49 5.10
C ASP A 144 4.15 0.08 5.29
N TYR A 145 2.82 -0.02 5.21
CA TYR A 145 2.12 -1.29 5.36
C TYR A 145 2.38 -2.26 4.21
N GLU A 146 2.59 -1.76 2.99
CA GLU A 146 2.88 -2.63 1.83
C GLU A 146 4.22 -3.30 1.96
N ALA A 147 5.26 -2.54 2.29
CA ALA A 147 6.59 -3.10 2.53
C ALA A 147 6.55 -4.10 3.69
N ALA A 148 5.80 -3.81 4.76
CA ALA A 148 5.63 -4.73 5.89
C ALA A 148 4.90 -6.02 5.50
N LYS A 149 3.82 -5.95 4.70
CA LYS A 149 3.13 -7.14 4.15
C LYS A 149 4.06 -7.97 3.27
N ARG A 150 4.81 -7.31 2.39
CA ARG A 150 5.76 -7.98 1.49
C ARG A 150 6.84 -8.73 2.29
N ASP A 151 7.44 -8.08 3.27
CA ASP A 151 8.45 -8.70 4.14
C ASP A 151 7.86 -9.88 4.92
N PHE A 152 6.66 -9.71 5.48
CA PHE A 152 5.95 -10.78 6.18
C PHE A 152 5.70 -11.99 5.27
N THR A 153 5.24 -11.80 4.03
CA THR A 153 4.97 -12.93 3.12
C THR A 153 6.22 -13.74 2.78
N VAL A 154 7.37 -13.09 2.71
CA VAL A 154 8.66 -13.79 2.50
C VAL A 154 9.11 -14.50 3.77
N ARG A 155 9.12 -13.80 4.92
CA ARG A 155 9.60 -14.35 6.20
C ARG A 155 8.74 -15.50 6.71
N SER A 156 7.45 -15.43 6.47
CA SER A 156 6.50 -16.49 6.81
C SER A 156 6.57 -17.70 5.87
N GLY A 157 7.32 -17.62 4.78
CA GLY A 157 7.40 -18.67 3.76
C GLY A 157 6.17 -18.82 2.87
N LEU A 158 5.20 -17.86 2.95
CA LEU A 158 4.03 -17.86 2.07
C LEU A 158 4.41 -17.64 0.61
N VAL A 159 5.45 -16.83 0.36
CA VAL A 159 5.98 -16.56 -0.98
C VAL A 159 7.51 -16.72 -0.91
N PRO A 160 8.12 -17.54 -1.79
CA PRO A 160 9.58 -17.61 -1.90
C PRO A 160 10.16 -16.24 -2.27
N LYS A 161 11.30 -15.88 -1.68
CA LYS A 161 11.94 -14.58 -1.94
C LYS A 161 12.26 -14.36 -3.42
N ASP A 162 12.68 -15.39 -4.11
CA ASP A 162 13.04 -15.41 -5.54
C ASP A 162 11.82 -15.35 -6.48
N ALA A 163 10.61 -15.53 -5.96
CA ALA A 163 9.37 -15.32 -6.70
C ALA A 163 8.93 -13.84 -6.72
N LEU A 164 9.60 -12.95 -5.98
CA LEU A 164 9.30 -11.52 -5.92
C LEU A 164 10.37 -10.74 -6.67
N PHE A 165 9.93 -9.97 -7.66
CA PHE A 165 10.80 -9.02 -8.37
C PHE A 165 10.69 -7.63 -7.73
N GLU A 166 11.83 -6.94 -7.64
CA GLU A 166 11.85 -5.53 -7.27
C GLU A 166 11.36 -4.65 -8.45
N PRO A 167 10.85 -3.41 -8.20
CA PRO A 167 10.35 -2.54 -9.26
C PRO A 167 11.35 -2.33 -10.41
N GLU A 168 12.64 -2.23 -10.10
CA GLU A 168 13.72 -2.09 -11.09
C GLU A 168 13.89 -3.33 -11.95
N GLN A 169 13.75 -4.52 -11.36
CA GLN A 169 13.80 -5.80 -12.08
C GLN A 169 12.58 -5.96 -12.99
N LEU A 170 11.38 -5.62 -12.51
CA LEU A 170 10.17 -5.62 -13.32
C LEU A 170 10.29 -4.64 -14.49
N ALA A 171 10.85 -3.45 -14.27
CA ALA A 171 11.09 -2.46 -15.32
C ALA A 171 12.08 -2.97 -16.37
N GLU A 172 13.09 -3.74 -15.99
CA GLU A 172 14.03 -4.35 -16.92
C GLU A 172 13.37 -5.47 -17.73
N ILE A 173 12.60 -6.34 -17.08
CA ILE A 173 11.82 -7.39 -17.75
C ILE A 173 10.86 -6.75 -18.77
N TYR A 174 10.14 -5.70 -18.38
CA TYR A 174 9.25 -4.98 -19.30
C TYR A 174 9.98 -4.40 -20.50
N ARG A 175 11.18 -3.82 -20.28
CA ARG A 175 12.02 -3.30 -21.38
C ARG A 175 12.46 -4.40 -22.33
N ALA A 176 12.88 -5.54 -21.82
CA ALA A 176 13.28 -6.68 -22.62
C ALA A 176 12.12 -7.22 -23.47
N LEU A 177 10.94 -7.39 -22.87
CA LEU A 177 9.74 -7.83 -23.61
C LEU A 177 9.37 -6.86 -24.73
N ARG A 178 9.41 -5.54 -24.44
CA ARG A 178 9.13 -4.50 -25.41
C ARG A 178 10.15 -4.51 -26.55
N PHE A 179 11.44 -4.62 -26.22
CA PHE A 179 12.51 -4.67 -27.23
C PHE A 179 12.31 -5.84 -28.19
N VAL A 180 12.05 -7.05 -27.66
CA VAL A 180 11.77 -8.22 -28.50
C VAL A 180 10.58 -7.98 -29.40
N ARG A 181 9.49 -7.43 -28.88
CA ARG A 181 8.27 -7.17 -29.64
C ARG A 181 8.45 -6.10 -30.72
N GLU A 182 9.30 -5.09 -30.50
CA GLU A 182 9.55 -3.99 -31.43
C GLU A 182 10.62 -4.34 -32.48
N GLN A 183 11.56 -5.24 -32.19
CA GLN A 183 12.74 -5.51 -33.05
C GLN A 183 12.69 -6.84 -33.78
N ASP A 184 11.91 -7.80 -33.34
CA ASP A 184 11.83 -9.12 -33.98
C ASP A 184 10.75 -9.12 -35.05
N GLU A 185 11.18 -8.86 -36.32
CA GLU A 185 10.31 -8.88 -37.52
C GLU A 185 9.78 -10.29 -37.84
N SER A 186 10.31 -11.34 -37.23
CA SER A 186 9.91 -12.74 -37.46
C SER A 186 8.82 -13.23 -36.52
N LEU A 187 8.31 -12.37 -35.59
CA LEU A 187 7.28 -12.75 -34.65
C LEU A 187 6.00 -13.23 -35.35
N SER A 188 5.57 -14.43 -34.98
CA SER A 188 4.25 -14.91 -35.37
C SER A 188 3.16 -14.14 -34.63
N PHE A 189 1.96 -14.04 -35.18
CA PHE A 189 0.81 -13.40 -34.55
C PHE A 189 0.52 -13.96 -33.13
N GLY A 190 0.64 -15.29 -32.97
CA GLY A 190 0.47 -15.93 -31.65
C GLY A 190 1.52 -15.46 -30.64
N ARG A 191 2.78 -15.36 -31.07
CA ARG A 191 3.88 -14.92 -30.18
C ARG A 191 3.78 -13.44 -29.83
N ASP A 192 3.40 -12.57 -30.76
CA ASP A 192 3.16 -11.15 -30.48
C ASP A 192 2.05 -10.96 -29.43
N ARG A 193 0.98 -11.75 -29.51
CA ARG A 193 -0.10 -11.73 -28.53
C ARG A 193 0.36 -12.18 -27.14
N GLU A 194 1.12 -13.28 -27.04
CA GLU A 194 1.68 -13.75 -25.79
C GLU A 194 2.58 -12.69 -25.12
N LEU A 195 3.43 -12.04 -25.91
CA LEU A 195 4.29 -10.96 -25.43
C LEU A 195 3.48 -9.74 -24.97
N ALA A 196 2.39 -9.40 -25.67
CA ALA A 196 1.49 -8.32 -25.27
C ALA A 196 0.82 -8.61 -23.91
N GLU A 197 0.32 -9.83 -23.72
CA GLU A 197 -0.29 -10.27 -22.46
C GLU A 197 0.72 -10.25 -21.31
N LEU A 198 1.95 -10.71 -21.51
CA LEU A 198 3.03 -10.63 -20.52
C LEU A 198 3.41 -9.18 -20.19
N MET A 199 3.49 -8.32 -21.22
CA MET A 199 3.76 -6.89 -20.99
C MET A 199 2.67 -6.21 -20.20
N GLU A 200 1.40 -6.56 -20.42
CA GLU A 200 0.28 -6.05 -19.63
C GLU A 200 0.40 -6.50 -18.16
N GLN A 201 0.68 -7.78 -17.91
CA GLN A 201 0.86 -8.32 -16.56
C GLN A 201 2.03 -7.63 -15.83
N VAL A 202 3.21 -7.56 -16.44
CA VAL A 202 4.39 -6.92 -15.86
C VAL A 202 4.16 -5.42 -15.69
N GLY A 203 3.53 -4.76 -16.66
CA GLY A 203 3.19 -3.34 -16.61
C GLY A 203 2.24 -2.99 -15.47
N GLY A 204 1.28 -3.87 -15.18
CA GLY A 204 0.36 -3.72 -14.05
C GLY A 204 1.01 -3.84 -12.66
N LEU A 205 2.21 -4.43 -12.59
CA LEU A 205 2.99 -4.53 -11.36
C LEU A 205 3.97 -3.37 -11.16
N LEU A 206 4.18 -2.55 -12.19
CA LEU A 206 5.10 -1.42 -12.12
C LEU A 206 4.42 -0.21 -11.47
N PRO A 207 5.14 0.54 -10.61
CA PRO A 207 4.69 1.84 -10.13
C PRO A 207 4.40 2.79 -11.31
N THR A 208 3.34 3.58 -11.19
CA THR A 208 2.84 4.48 -12.25
C THR A 208 3.90 5.47 -12.76
N ASP A 209 4.81 5.91 -11.89
CA ASP A 209 5.93 6.79 -12.19
C ASP A 209 7.05 6.09 -12.97
N ALA A 210 7.29 4.81 -12.74
CA ALA A 210 8.26 4.02 -13.50
C ALA A 210 7.91 3.91 -15.00
N LEU A 211 6.63 3.99 -15.33
CA LEU A 211 6.15 4.03 -16.71
C LEU A 211 6.24 5.44 -17.35
N ARG A 212 6.28 6.52 -16.55
CA ARG A 212 6.30 7.92 -17.02
C ARG A 212 7.68 8.46 -17.40
N GLN A 213 8.76 7.96 -16.85
CA GLN A 213 10.12 8.44 -17.17
C GLN A 213 10.55 8.25 -18.64
N ARG A 214 9.68 7.72 -19.48
CA ARG A 214 9.93 7.32 -20.88
C ARG A 214 9.47 8.25 -21.99
N LYS A 215 8.84 9.39 -21.68
CA LYS A 215 8.46 10.35 -22.72
C LYS A 215 9.50 11.45 -22.95
N ARG A 216 10.68 11.38 -22.29
CA ARG A 216 11.71 12.40 -22.36
C ARG A 216 13.11 11.88 -22.78
N GLY A 217 13.18 10.71 -23.43
CA GLY A 217 14.40 10.18 -24.02
C GLY A 217 14.24 9.91 -25.51
#